data_4a0c7282a783015b429ecf5e175e624a
#
_entry.id   4a0c7282a783015b429ecf5e175e624a
#
_cell.length_a   1.000
_cell.length_b   1.000
_cell.length_c   1.000
_cell.angle_alpha   90.00
_cell.angle_beta   90.00
_cell.angle_gamma   90.00
#
_symmetry.space_group_name_H-M   'P 1'
#
loop_
_entity.id
_entity.type
_entity.pdbx_description
1 polymer ?
#
loop_
_entity_poly.entity_id
_entity_poly.type
_entity_poly.pdbx_seq_one_letter_code
_entity_poly.pdbx_strand_id
1 'polypeptide(L)'
;MILKIFIIGPGGVLCCSKEFFSQFDVNEELISGFLQAISDFAEEISVGKIQILEFHNFKFVYSYTTEQKFIIVMVIDKDDLESEARPKINLMKNEFIKRYEPILHNWNGDVSFFEDFKDFIENNIYIPCKVLITGEKRVGKTTLINLLQGETILDLDDDLNETFIKSIAFSDIPNLKQCVVKEIEIRELIENVSKYKILLNSLDVILYVSNSAASNLGRIDEYIHDLRLLATKAVFYIIANFQDSDEIAFEPEKIENTFGIKTYGFTAIKKKSSKKLMQILKEALETLVENKECSIKSMIGQINQTEG
;
A
#
# COMPACT_ATOMS: atom_id res chain seq x y z
N MET A 1 3.21 -0.81 -0.67
CA MET A 1 3.63 0.63 -0.77
C MET A 1 5.07 0.72 -1.24
N ILE A 2 5.43 1.78 -2.00
CA ILE A 2 6.83 2.02 -2.40
C ILE A 2 7.58 2.59 -1.20
N LEU A 3 8.73 2.00 -0.90
CA LEU A 3 9.59 2.42 0.23
C LEU A 3 10.70 3.35 -0.23
N LYS A 4 11.37 2.96 -1.33
CA LYS A 4 12.49 3.75 -1.88
C LYS A 4 12.66 3.45 -3.37
N ILE A 5 13.21 4.39 -4.08
CA ILE A 5 13.58 4.25 -5.50
C ILE A 5 15.05 4.65 -5.65
N PHE A 6 15.77 3.90 -6.48
CA PHE A 6 17.15 4.19 -6.89
C PHE A 6 17.23 4.24 -8.41
N ILE A 7 17.95 5.21 -8.94
CA ILE A 7 18.40 5.28 -10.32
C ILE A 7 19.91 5.23 -10.29
N ILE A 8 20.45 4.15 -10.85
CA ILE A 8 21.88 3.82 -10.76
C ILE A 8 22.44 3.88 -12.17
N GLY A 9 23.48 4.66 -12.34
CA GLY A 9 24.24 4.78 -13.59
C GLY A 9 25.30 3.70 -13.74
N PRO A 10 25.97 3.66 -14.89
CA PRO A 10 27.09 2.76 -15.14
C PRO A 10 28.13 2.82 -14.03
N GLY A 11 28.62 1.64 -13.63
CA GLY A 11 29.61 1.50 -12.56
C GLY A 11 29.05 1.67 -11.13
N GLY A 12 27.71 1.60 -10.96
CA GLY A 12 27.07 1.66 -9.65
C GLY A 12 26.92 3.07 -9.08
N VAL A 13 27.14 4.12 -9.91
CA VAL A 13 27.00 5.51 -9.47
C VAL A 13 25.54 5.82 -9.19
N LEU A 14 25.24 6.26 -7.97
CA LEU A 14 23.89 6.70 -7.61
C LEU A 14 23.56 8.04 -8.28
N CYS A 15 22.67 8.01 -9.27
CA CYS A 15 22.25 9.20 -10.02
C CYS A 15 21.12 9.95 -9.31
N CYS A 16 20.16 9.22 -8.79
CA CYS A 16 19.01 9.78 -8.10
C CYS A 16 18.45 8.75 -7.14
N SER A 17 18.03 9.18 -5.96
CA SER A 17 17.21 8.37 -5.04
C SER A 17 16.04 9.17 -4.52
N LYS A 18 14.92 8.48 -4.25
CA LYS A 18 13.77 9.04 -3.55
C LYS A 18 13.31 8.06 -2.49
N GLU A 19 13.33 8.53 -1.25
CA GLU A 19 12.80 7.83 -0.10
C GLU A 19 11.38 8.31 0.18
N PHE A 20 10.48 7.37 0.44
CA PHE A 20 9.08 7.64 0.81
C PHE A 20 8.84 7.45 2.30
N PHE A 21 9.61 6.57 2.94
CA PHE A 21 9.54 6.34 4.38
C PHE A 21 10.95 6.47 4.96
N SER A 22 11.13 7.38 5.90
CA SER A 22 12.40 7.88 6.44
C SER A 22 13.21 6.86 7.26
N GLN A 23 13.54 5.71 6.69
CA GLN A 23 14.12 4.63 7.50
C GLN A 23 15.06 3.68 6.80
N PHE A 24 15.39 3.90 5.55
CA PHE A 24 16.55 3.27 4.97
C PHE A 24 17.81 4.08 5.36
N ASP A 25 18.14 4.04 6.67
CA ASP A 25 19.40 4.63 7.18
C ASP A 25 20.59 3.77 6.77
N VAL A 26 20.66 3.46 5.51
CA VAL A 26 21.77 2.74 4.89
C VAL A 26 22.46 3.70 3.93
N ASN A 27 23.76 3.64 3.91
CA ASN A 27 24.54 4.41 2.94
C ASN A 27 24.06 4.09 1.51
N GLU A 28 23.43 5.07 0.86
CA GLU A 28 22.81 4.91 -0.45
C GLU A 28 23.82 4.54 -1.55
N GLU A 29 25.06 5.02 -1.43
CA GLU A 29 26.14 4.68 -2.35
C GLU A 29 26.55 3.21 -2.20
N LEU A 30 26.56 2.70 -0.96
CA LEU A 30 26.85 1.29 -0.71
C LEU A 30 25.76 0.39 -1.29
N ILE A 31 24.49 0.78 -1.11
CA ILE A 31 23.36 0.03 -1.70
C ILE A 31 23.43 0.07 -3.23
N SER A 32 23.67 1.22 -3.83
CA SER A 32 23.72 1.32 -5.30
C SER A 32 24.84 0.46 -5.89
N GLY A 33 26.02 0.48 -5.26
CA GLY A 33 27.13 -0.40 -5.62
C GLY A 33 26.81 -1.89 -5.48
N PHE A 34 26.14 -2.29 -4.39
CA PHE A 34 25.68 -3.66 -4.17
C PHE A 34 24.64 -4.12 -5.23
N LEU A 35 23.63 -3.28 -5.53
CA LEU A 35 22.61 -3.58 -6.52
C LEU A 35 23.20 -3.71 -7.93
N GLN A 36 24.20 -2.88 -8.27
CA GLN A 36 24.96 -3.01 -9.52
C GLN A 36 25.76 -4.32 -9.54
N ALA A 37 26.53 -4.61 -8.49
CA ALA A 37 27.36 -5.80 -8.42
C ALA A 37 26.58 -7.10 -8.56
N ILE A 38 25.41 -7.19 -7.91
CA ILE A 38 24.51 -8.35 -8.07
C ILE A 38 24.00 -8.45 -9.50
N SER A 39 23.66 -7.33 -10.14
CA SER A 39 23.20 -7.31 -11.53
C SER A 39 24.29 -7.80 -12.48
N ASP A 40 25.50 -7.29 -12.31
CA ASP A 40 26.65 -7.68 -13.13
C ASP A 40 27.00 -9.16 -12.94
N PHE A 41 26.97 -9.64 -11.69
CA PHE A 41 27.19 -11.06 -11.39
C PHE A 41 26.16 -11.95 -12.09
N ALA A 42 24.86 -11.58 -12.06
CA ALA A 42 23.82 -12.36 -12.73
C ALA A 42 24.00 -12.40 -14.26
N GLU A 43 24.46 -11.31 -14.88
CA GLU A 43 24.78 -11.25 -16.30
C GLU A 43 26.03 -12.12 -16.61
N GLU A 44 27.06 -12.08 -15.78
CA GLU A 44 28.31 -12.83 -15.99
C GLU A 44 28.10 -14.34 -15.93
N ILE A 45 27.29 -14.82 -14.99
CA ILE A 45 26.95 -16.27 -14.90
C ILE A 45 25.87 -16.71 -15.90
N SER A 46 25.51 -15.84 -16.85
CA SER A 46 24.56 -16.11 -17.94
C SER A 46 23.13 -16.46 -17.48
N VAL A 47 22.74 -16.04 -16.28
CA VAL A 47 21.35 -16.18 -15.79
C VAL A 47 20.44 -15.10 -16.39
N GLY A 48 21.04 -14.01 -16.89
CA GLY A 48 20.33 -12.87 -17.46
C GLY A 48 20.09 -11.77 -16.44
N LYS A 49 19.26 -10.77 -16.80
CA LYS A 49 18.98 -9.62 -15.97
C LYS A 49 18.06 -9.96 -14.82
N ILE A 50 18.42 -9.52 -13.61
CA ILE A 50 17.57 -9.67 -12.43
C ILE A 50 16.27 -8.88 -12.64
N GLN A 51 15.15 -9.54 -12.44
CA GLN A 51 13.83 -8.90 -12.50
C GLN A 51 13.36 -8.50 -11.11
N ILE A 52 13.55 -9.41 -10.15
CA ILE A 52 13.21 -9.20 -8.74
C ILE A 52 14.31 -9.83 -7.89
N LEU A 53 14.62 -9.14 -6.80
CA LEU A 53 15.42 -9.66 -5.70
C LEU A 53 14.56 -9.57 -4.43
N GLU A 54 14.23 -10.71 -3.84
CA GLU A 54 13.37 -10.77 -2.67
C GLU A 54 14.18 -11.02 -1.41
N PHE A 55 13.94 -10.18 -0.40
CA PHE A 55 14.45 -10.32 0.95
C PHE A 55 13.30 -10.62 1.92
N HIS A 56 13.63 -10.85 3.18
CA HIS A 56 12.63 -11.22 4.19
C HIS A 56 11.47 -10.21 4.28
N ASN A 57 11.74 -8.92 4.15
CA ASN A 57 10.77 -7.84 4.36
C ASN A 57 10.50 -7.00 3.11
N PHE A 58 11.34 -7.10 2.08
CA PHE A 58 11.31 -6.20 0.92
C PHE A 58 11.50 -6.97 -0.37
N LYS A 59 10.96 -6.38 -1.45
CA LYS A 59 11.28 -6.77 -2.82
C LYS A 59 11.95 -5.60 -3.53
N PHE A 60 13.02 -5.90 -4.23
CA PHE A 60 13.67 -4.97 -5.16
C PHE A 60 13.24 -5.34 -6.57
N VAL A 61 12.46 -4.47 -7.19
CA VAL A 61 11.98 -4.64 -8.57
C VAL A 61 12.90 -3.87 -9.48
N TYR A 62 13.51 -4.57 -10.45
CA TYR A 62 14.51 -3.99 -11.36
C TYR A 62 13.89 -3.65 -12.72
N SER A 63 14.39 -2.58 -13.33
CA SER A 63 14.19 -2.26 -14.73
C SER A 63 15.48 -1.66 -15.29
N TYR A 64 15.80 -2.00 -16.54
CA TYR A 64 17.06 -1.63 -17.18
C TYR A 64 16.80 -0.77 -18.41
N THR A 65 17.65 0.23 -18.63
CA THR A 65 17.77 0.84 -19.95
C THR A 65 18.65 -0.03 -20.84
N THR A 66 18.27 -0.18 -22.11
CA THR A 66 18.93 -1.19 -22.96
C THR A 66 20.30 -0.72 -23.45
N GLU A 67 20.43 0.53 -23.83
CA GLU A 67 21.63 1.06 -24.49
C GLU A 67 22.57 1.81 -23.51
N GLN A 68 21.97 2.48 -22.50
CA GLN A 68 22.69 3.41 -21.64
C GLN A 68 23.18 2.78 -20.34
N LYS A 69 22.83 1.52 -20.07
CA LYS A 69 23.23 0.73 -18.89
C LYS A 69 22.85 1.34 -17.53
N PHE A 70 21.75 2.10 -17.47
CA PHE A 70 21.19 2.53 -16.19
C PHE A 70 20.28 1.44 -15.63
N ILE A 71 20.30 1.32 -14.32
CA ILE A 71 19.43 0.44 -13.56
C ILE A 71 18.47 1.27 -12.75
N ILE A 72 17.18 0.98 -12.84
CA ILE A 72 16.16 1.56 -12.01
C ILE A 72 15.68 0.49 -11.06
N VAL A 73 15.72 0.76 -9.76
CA VAL A 73 15.30 -0.20 -8.73
C VAL A 73 14.22 0.45 -7.86
N MET A 74 13.11 -0.22 -7.74
CA MET A 74 12.01 0.15 -6.86
C MET A 74 11.94 -0.83 -5.70
N VAL A 75 12.05 -0.31 -4.49
CA VAL A 75 11.90 -1.10 -3.26
C VAL A 75 10.46 -1.01 -2.81
N ILE A 76 9.83 -2.16 -2.68
CA ILE A 76 8.44 -2.29 -2.23
C ILE A 76 8.34 -3.23 -1.04
N ASP A 77 7.25 -3.15 -0.30
CA ASP A 77 6.95 -4.11 0.76
C ASP A 77 6.86 -5.53 0.18
N LYS A 78 7.28 -6.54 0.94
CA LYS A 78 7.26 -7.95 0.53
C LYS A 78 5.89 -8.41 0.02
N ASP A 79 4.82 -7.92 0.64
CA ASP A 79 3.45 -8.35 0.33
C ASP A 79 2.81 -7.56 -0.82
N ASP A 80 3.47 -6.50 -1.29
CA ASP A 80 3.01 -5.77 -2.46
C ASP A 80 3.17 -6.60 -3.74
N LEU A 81 2.24 -6.40 -4.67
CA LEU A 81 2.20 -7.13 -5.92
C LEU A 81 3.20 -6.54 -6.93
N GLU A 82 4.00 -7.42 -7.52
CA GLU A 82 4.87 -7.03 -8.63
C GLU A 82 4.07 -6.43 -9.80
N SER A 83 2.90 -6.97 -10.08
CA SER A 83 2.01 -6.50 -11.15
C SER A 83 1.59 -5.02 -10.99
N GLU A 84 1.62 -4.49 -9.78
CA GLU A 84 1.35 -3.07 -9.50
C GLU A 84 2.61 -2.21 -9.60
N ALA A 85 3.77 -2.76 -9.23
CA ALA A 85 5.05 -2.07 -9.31
C ALA A 85 5.58 -1.95 -10.75
N ARG A 86 5.41 -3.00 -11.58
CA ARG A 86 5.92 -3.06 -12.96
C ARG A 86 5.47 -1.91 -13.86
N PRO A 87 4.20 -1.54 -13.91
CA PRO A 87 3.77 -0.38 -14.71
C PRO A 87 4.43 0.92 -14.23
N LYS A 88 4.61 1.08 -12.92
CA LYS A 88 5.20 2.30 -12.32
C LYS A 88 6.69 2.42 -12.61
N ILE A 89 7.44 1.34 -12.47
CA ILE A 89 8.88 1.37 -12.79
C ILE A 89 9.12 1.54 -14.30
N ASN A 90 8.25 0.98 -15.15
CA ASN A 90 8.33 1.18 -16.59
C ASN A 90 7.95 2.61 -17.01
N LEU A 91 6.94 3.21 -16.38
CA LEU A 91 6.62 4.61 -16.57
C LEU A 91 7.82 5.49 -16.22
N MET A 92 8.43 5.25 -15.08
CA MET A 92 9.61 5.97 -14.61
C MET A 92 10.79 5.81 -15.59
N LYS A 93 11.07 4.58 -16.02
CA LYS A 93 12.12 4.30 -17.02
C LYS A 93 11.89 5.09 -18.32
N ASN A 94 10.71 5.02 -18.85
CA ASN A 94 10.38 5.67 -20.12
C ASN A 94 10.51 7.19 -20.01
N GLU A 95 10.05 7.78 -18.93
CA GLU A 95 10.18 9.23 -18.72
C GLU A 95 11.64 9.64 -18.47
N PHE A 96 12.41 8.82 -17.72
CA PHE A 96 13.84 9.05 -17.52
C PHE A 96 14.62 9.06 -18.83
N ILE A 97 14.41 8.06 -19.68
CA ILE A 97 15.03 8.00 -21.00
C ILE A 97 14.63 9.23 -21.83
N LYS A 98 13.32 9.51 -21.92
CA LYS A 98 12.80 10.62 -22.69
C LYS A 98 13.39 11.97 -22.30
N ARG A 99 13.54 12.24 -20.99
CA ARG A 99 14.08 13.52 -20.50
C ARG A 99 15.57 13.69 -20.74
N TYR A 100 16.32 12.61 -20.57
CA TYR A 100 17.78 12.67 -20.50
C TYR A 100 18.49 11.98 -21.66
N GLU A 101 17.78 11.52 -22.70
CA GLU A 101 18.35 10.82 -23.85
C GLU A 101 19.64 11.45 -24.41
N PRO A 102 19.73 12.78 -24.61
CA PRO A 102 20.95 13.40 -25.12
C PRO A 102 22.15 13.27 -24.14
N ILE A 103 21.86 13.20 -22.85
CA ILE A 103 22.88 13.14 -21.78
C ILE A 103 23.30 11.69 -21.56
N LEU A 104 22.35 10.75 -21.57
CA LEU A 104 22.58 9.35 -21.20
C LEU A 104 23.64 8.65 -22.09
N HIS A 105 23.70 8.99 -23.38
CA HIS A 105 24.65 8.37 -24.30
C HIS A 105 26.10 8.77 -24.05
N ASN A 106 26.35 9.96 -23.54
CA ASN A 106 27.69 10.51 -23.29
C ASN A 106 27.84 10.99 -21.84
N TRP A 107 27.13 10.36 -20.92
CA TRP A 107 27.16 10.76 -19.53
C TRP A 107 28.55 10.61 -18.91
N ASN A 108 29.04 11.68 -18.32
CA ASN A 108 30.37 11.80 -17.77
C ASN A 108 30.47 11.53 -16.26
N GLY A 109 29.39 11.06 -15.63
CA GLY A 109 29.33 10.82 -14.18
C GLY A 109 28.74 11.99 -13.37
N ASP A 110 28.37 13.10 -14.00
CA ASP A 110 27.74 14.23 -13.28
C ASP A 110 26.27 13.90 -12.97
N VAL A 111 25.98 13.73 -11.68
CA VAL A 111 24.66 13.35 -11.17
C VAL A 111 23.71 14.54 -11.04
N SER A 112 24.22 15.77 -11.07
CA SER A 112 23.41 16.98 -10.91
C SER A 112 22.33 17.14 -12.00
N PHE A 113 22.55 16.54 -13.17
CA PHE A 113 21.57 16.52 -14.26
C PHE A 113 20.24 15.82 -13.89
N PHE A 114 20.24 14.97 -12.88
CA PHE A 114 19.09 14.11 -12.55
C PHE A 114 18.33 14.56 -11.29
N GLU A 115 18.73 15.67 -10.67
CA GLU A 115 18.13 16.13 -9.41
C GLU A 115 16.63 16.44 -9.54
N ASP A 116 16.21 17.03 -10.65
CA ASP A 116 14.82 17.39 -10.92
C ASP A 116 13.90 16.16 -11.15
N PHE A 117 14.50 14.99 -11.39
CA PHE A 117 13.73 13.76 -11.56
C PHE A 117 13.05 13.29 -10.27
N LYS A 118 13.55 13.71 -9.10
CA LYS A 118 12.91 13.45 -7.81
C LYS A 118 11.49 13.99 -7.74
N ASP A 119 11.24 15.15 -8.33
CA ASP A 119 9.91 15.76 -8.38
C ASP A 119 8.94 14.95 -9.25
N PHE A 120 9.45 14.40 -10.36
CA PHE A 120 8.65 13.49 -11.18
C PHE A 120 8.27 12.23 -10.41
N ILE A 121 9.25 11.60 -9.74
CA ILE A 121 9.03 10.41 -8.92
C ILE A 121 7.96 10.72 -7.86
N GLU A 122 8.12 11.78 -7.10
CA GLU A 122 7.21 12.14 -6.02
C GLU A 122 5.76 12.35 -6.48
N ASN A 123 5.58 12.96 -7.64
CA ASN A 123 4.25 13.31 -8.12
C ASN A 123 3.55 12.20 -8.92
N ASN A 124 4.29 11.26 -9.50
CA ASN A 124 3.73 10.30 -10.47
C ASN A 124 3.89 8.83 -10.06
N ILE A 125 4.81 8.53 -9.13
CA ILE A 125 5.15 7.15 -8.80
C ILE A 125 4.62 6.80 -7.41
N TYR A 126 3.51 6.06 -7.35
CA TYR A 126 2.89 5.57 -6.13
C TYR A 126 2.11 4.28 -6.38
N ILE A 127 1.95 3.48 -5.37
CA ILE A 127 1.01 2.35 -5.33
C ILE A 127 -0.14 2.75 -4.40
N PRO A 128 -1.40 2.74 -4.87
CA PRO A 128 -2.54 3.10 -4.04
C PRO A 128 -2.68 2.18 -2.84
N CYS A 129 -3.05 2.73 -1.68
CA CYS A 129 -3.44 1.93 -0.53
C CYS A 129 -4.73 1.17 -0.81
N LYS A 130 -4.83 -0.06 -0.33
CA LYS A 130 -5.99 -0.93 -0.49
C LYS A 130 -6.83 -0.94 0.76
N VAL A 131 -8.04 -0.46 0.63
CA VAL A 131 -9.03 -0.39 1.71
C VAL A 131 -10.19 -1.32 1.40
N LEU A 132 -10.49 -2.20 2.34
CA LEU A 132 -11.64 -3.08 2.27
C LEU A 132 -12.75 -2.58 3.20
N ILE A 133 -13.94 -2.38 2.66
CA ILE A 133 -15.17 -2.26 3.44
C ILE A 133 -15.86 -3.62 3.43
N THR A 134 -15.97 -4.26 4.60
CA THR A 134 -16.58 -5.58 4.73
C THR A 134 -17.56 -5.65 5.90
N GLY A 135 -18.30 -6.73 5.99
CA GLY A 135 -19.33 -6.98 7.00
C GLY A 135 -20.46 -7.83 6.45
N GLU A 136 -21.45 -8.17 7.26
CA GLU A 136 -22.59 -8.98 6.87
C GLU A 136 -23.52 -8.28 5.84
N LYS A 137 -24.47 -9.03 5.29
CA LYS A 137 -25.50 -8.45 4.41
C LYS A 137 -26.30 -7.37 5.14
N ARG A 138 -26.67 -6.32 4.43
CA ARG A 138 -27.56 -5.25 4.88
C ARG A 138 -27.05 -4.40 6.06
N VAL A 139 -25.77 -4.47 6.41
CA VAL A 139 -25.19 -3.59 7.44
C VAL A 139 -24.87 -2.16 6.96
N GLY A 140 -25.09 -1.88 5.67
CA GLY A 140 -24.92 -0.54 5.09
C GLY A 140 -23.60 -0.30 4.37
N LYS A 141 -22.83 -1.32 4.00
CA LYS A 141 -21.56 -1.21 3.28
C LYS A 141 -21.67 -0.37 2.01
N THR A 142 -22.61 -0.73 1.13
CA THR A 142 -22.84 -0.01 -0.14
C THR A 142 -23.23 1.45 0.08
N THR A 143 -23.97 1.74 1.14
CA THR A 143 -24.28 3.12 1.53
C THR A 143 -23.02 3.87 1.94
N LEU A 144 -22.13 3.22 2.72
CA LEU A 144 -20.86 3.83 3.12
C LEU A 144 -19.97 4.13 1.91
N ILE A 145 -19.80 3.17 1.01
CA ILE A 145 -18.94 3.39 -0.17
C ILE A 145 -19.46 4.52 -1.06
N ASN A 146 -20.79 4.67 -1.17
CA ASN A 146 -21.42 5.76 -1.89
C ASN A 146 -21.28 7.14 -1.21
N LEU A 147 -21.03 7.16 0.11
CA LEU A 147 -20.75 8.39 0.86
C LEU A 147 -19.30 8.87 0.69
N LEU A 148 -18.37 7.99 0.30
CA LEU A 148 -16.98 8.36 0.06
C LEU A 148 -16.87 9.29 -1.15
N GLN A 149 -16.13 10.37 -0.95
CA GLN A 149 -15.80 11.32 -2.01
C GLN A 149 -14.64 10.75 -2.82
N GLY A 150 -14.82 10.58 -4.12
CA GLY A 150 -13.81 10.03 -5.01
C GLY A 150 -14.40 9.58 -6.33
N GLU A 151 -13.54 9.18 -7.23
CA GLU A 151 -13.92 8.64 -8.53
C GLU A 151 -14.39 7.19 -8.39
N THR A 152 -15.47 6.84 -9.09
CA THR A 152 -15.89 5.43 -9.18
C THR A 152 -15.26 4.82 -10.42
N ILE A 153 -14.48 3.79 -10.24
CA ILE A 153 -13.78 3.09 -11.30
C ILE A 153 -14.40 1.70 -11.45
N LEU A 154 -14.60 1.28 -12.70
CA LEU A 154 -14.97 -0.09 -13.02
C LEU A 154 -13.72 -0.96 -12.87
N ASP A 155 -13.81 -2.00 -12.08
CA ASP A 155 -12.79 -3.02 -11.90
C ASP A 155 -13.35 -4.38 -12.34
N LEU A 156 -12.50 -5.28 -12.76
CA LEU A 156 -12.89 -6.65 -13.10
C LEU A 156 -12.29 -7.58 -12.04
N ASP A 157 -13.12 -8.45 -11.48
CA ASP A 157 -12.62 -9.51 -10.62
C ASP A 157 -11.95 -10.62 -11.45
N ASP A 158 -11.35 -11.61 -10.78
CA ASP A 158 -10.64 -12.71 -11.43
C ASP A 158 -11.56 -13.57 -12.34
N ASP A 159 -12.88 -13.51 -12.11
CA ASP A 159 -13.91 -14.17 -12.91
C ASP A 159 -14.48 -13.24 -14.02
N LEU A 160 -13.87 -12.08 -14.24
CA LEU A 160 -14.29 -11.04 -15.19
C LEU A 160 -15.67 -10.41 -14.87
N ASN A 161 -16.14 -10.51 -13.62
CA ASN A 161 -17.33 -9.79 -13.22
C ASN A 161 -17.00 -8.33 -12.94
N GLU A 162 -17.90 -7.45 -13.36
CA GLU A 162 -17.77 -6.02 -13.09
C GLU A 162 -17.96 -5.73 -11.60
N THR A 163 -16.96 -5.11 -11.01
CA THR A 163 -17.01 -4.59 -9.64
C THR A 163 -16.71 -3.10 -9.66
N PHE A 164 -17.26 -2.37 -8.70
CA PHE A 164 -17.00 -0.95 -8.57
C PHE A 164 -16.08 -0.68 -7.40
N ILE A 165 -15.04 0.09 -7.64
CA ILE A 165 -14.13 0.58 -6.61
C ILE A 165 -14.19 2.09 -6.52
N LYS A 166 -13.95 2.63 -5.34
CA LYS A 166 -13.73 4.07 -5.14
C LYS A 166 -12.25 4.37 -5.11
N SER A 167 -11.84 5.28 -5.97
CA SER A 167 -10.49 5.85 -5.98
C SER A 167 -10.52 7.23 -5.32
N ILE A 168 -9.73 7.41 -4.27
CA ILE A 168 -9.71 8.63 -3.47
C ILE A 168 -8.30 9.16 -3.41
N ALA A 169 -8.11 10.41 -3.88
CA ALA A 169 -6.83 11.10 -3.80
C ALA A 169 -6.68 11.83 -2.45
N PHE A 170 -5.46 11.83 -1.92
CA PHE A 170 -5.08 12.58 -0.73
C PHE A 170 -3.88 13.47 -1.04
N SER A 171 -3.89 14.68 -0.50
CA SER A 171 -2.78 15.64 -0.63
C SER A 171 -2.13 15.98 0.71
N ASP A 172 -2.75 15.56 1.80
CA ASP A 172 -2.42 15.97 3.17
C ASP A 172 -1.95 14.80 4.06
N ILE A 173 -1.83 13.60 3.50
CA ILE A 173 -1.20 12.46 4.19
C ILE A 173 0.19 12.24 3.60
N PRO A 174 1.26 12.33 4.40
CA PRO A 174 2.62 12.07 3.93
C PRO A 174 2.75 10.69 3.28
N ASN A 175 3.45 10.62 2.17
CA ASN A 175 3.77 9.38 1.46
C ASN A 175 2.57 8.56 0.93
N LEU A 176 1.35 9.12 0.99
CA LEU A 176 0.14 8.50 0.50
C LEU A 176 -0.59 9.45 -0.44
N LYS A 177 -0.63 9.11 -1.72
CA LYS A 177 -1.28 9.95 -2.74
C LYS A 177 -2.71 9.51 -3.05
N GLN A 178 -3.00 8.23 -2.90
CA GLN A 178 -4.28 7.64 -3.31
C GLN A 178 -4.60 6.38 -2.50
N CYS A 179 -5.88 6.13 -2.26
CA CYS A 179 -6.34 4.80 -1.88
C CYS A 179 -7.44 4.31 -2.83
N VAL A 180 -7.59 2.99 -2.90
CA VAL A 180 -8.70 2.32 -3.57
C VAL A 180 -9.52 1.58 -2.54
N VAL A 181 -10.84 1.80 -2.56
CA VAL A 181 -11.77 1.22 -1.60
C VAL A 181 -12.68 0.24 -2.32
N LYS A 182 -12.66 -1.01 -1.87
CA LYS A 182 -13.49 -2.11 -2.40
C LYS A 182 -14.49 -2.57 -1.35
N GLU A 183 -15.68 -2.97 -1.78
CA GLU A 183 -16.69 -3.61 -0.95
C GLU A 183 -16.73 -5.10 -1.24
N ILE A 184 -16.64 -5.94 -0.20
CA ILE A 184 -16.87 -7.40 -0.31
C ILE A 184 -17.63 -7.85 0.95
N GLU A 185 -18.60 -8.75 0.78
CA GLU A 185 -19.30 -9.34 1.90
C GLU A 185 -18.39 -10.28 2.70
N ILE A 186 -18.47 -10.23 4.04
CA ILE A 186 -17.56 -11.00 4.90
C ILE A 186 -17.67 -12.51 4.66
N ARG A 187 -18.87 -13.04 4.45
CA ARG A 187 -19.08 -14.48 4.19
C ARG A 187 -18.43 -14.91 2.88
N GLU A 188 -18.56 -14.08 1.85
CA GLU A 188 -17.93 -14.34 0.55
C GLU A 188 -16.41 -14.43 0.69
N LEU A 189 -15.80 -13.52 1.48
CA LEU A 189 -14.37 -13.54 1.76
C LEU A 189 -13.92 -14.81 2.49
N ILE A 190 -14.65 -15.19 3.56
CA ILE A 190 -14.26 -16.34 4.41
C ILE A 190 -14.54 -17.67 3.72
N GLU A 191 -15.65 -17.79 2.98
CA GLU A 191 -15.97 -19.00 2.24
C GLU A 191 -15.06 -19.21 1.00
N ASN A 192 -14.46 -18.14 0.47
CA ASN A 192 -13.62 -18.18 -0.74
C ASN A 192 -12.21 -17.62 -0.47
N VAL A 193 -11.59 -17.95 0.66
CA VAL A 193 -10.26 -17.45 1.04
C VAL A 193 -9.22 -17.64 -0.07
N SER A 194 -9.24 -18.78 -0.77
CA SER A 194 -8.31 -19.07 -1.85
C SER A 194 -8.39 -18.07 -3.00
N LYS A 195 -9.61 -17.65 -3.38
CA LYS A 195 -9.88 -16.61 -4.39
C LYS A 195 -9.36 -15.24 -3.94
N TYR A 196 -9.55 -14.90 -2.67
CA TYR A 196 -9.20 -13.59 -2.12
C TYR A 196 -7.83 -13.55 -1.43
N LYS A 197 -7.05 -14.61 -1.46
CA LYS A 197 -5.75 -14.70 -0.74
C LYS A 197 -4.80 -13.56 -1.11
N ILE A 198 -4.67 -13.24 -2.37
CA ILE A 198 -3.80 -12.17 -2.86
C ILE A 198 -4.30 -10.82 -2.35
N LEU A 199 -5.60 -10.55 -2.43
CA LEU A 199 -6.20 -9.34 -1.90
C LEU A 199 -5.97 -9.23 -0.40
N LEU A 200 -6.33 -10.25 0.37
CA LEU A 200 -6.23 -10.26 1.83
C LEU A 200 -4.80 -10.00 2.32
N ASN A 201 -3.80 -10.61 1.69
CA ASN A 201 -2.39 -10.40 2.04
C ASN A 201 -1.91 -8.98 1.71
N SER A 202 -2.53 -8.31 0.73
CA SER A 202 -2.13 -6.98 0.27
C SER A 202 -3.01 -5.84 0.81
N LEU A 203 -3.97 -6.14 1.69
CA LEU A 203 -4.81 -5.10 2.31
C LEU A 203 -4.00 -4.23 3.27
N ASP A 204 -4.23 -2.93 3.17
CA ASP A 204 -3.64 -1.93 4.05
C ASP A 204 -4.60 -1.51 5.18
N VAL A 205 -5.90 -1.43 4.89
CA VAL A 205 -6.95 -1.03 5.85
C VAL A 205 -8.19 -1.89 5.69
N ILE A 206 -8.79 -2.29 6.80
CA ILE A 206 -10.09 -2.96 6.85
C ILE A 206 -11.05 -2.12 7.70
N LEU A 207 -12.17 -1.72 7.09
CA LEU A 207 -13.30 -1.11 7.77
C LEU A 207 -14.41 -2.15 7.87
N TYR A 208 -14.53 -2.79 9.03
CA TYR A 208 -15.59 -3.78 9.29
C TYR A 208 -16.87 -3.06 9.69
N VAL A 209 -17.93 -3.24 8.92
CA VAL A 209 -19.23 -2.59 9.17
C VAL A 209 -20.15 -3.53 9.90
N SER A 210 -20.65 -3.11 11.04
CA SER A 210 -21.64 -3.81 11.84
C SER A 210 -22.93 -2.99 11.95
N ASN A 211 -24.05 -3.65 12.16
CA ASN A 211 -25.32 -2.99 12.44
C ASN A 211 -25.53 -2.59 13.91
N SER A 212 -24.51 -2.69 14.73
CA SER A 212 -24.53 -2.35 16.17
C SER A 212 -25.47 -3.15 17.05
N ALA A 213 -26.24 -4.12 16.53
CA ALA A 213 -27.18 -4.91 17.33
C ALA A 213 -26.47 -6.01 18.13
N ALA A 214 -26.94 -6.23 19.37
CA ALA A 214 -26.43 -7.29 20.27
C ALA A 214 -26.41 -8.68 19.64
N SER A 215 -27.41 -9.01 18.84
CA SER A 215 -27.54 -10.30 18.17
C SER A 215 -26.40 -10.61 17.18
N ASN A 216 -25.67 -9.59 16.75
CA ASN A 216 -24.59 -9.74 15.78
C ASN A 216 -23.20 -9.75 16.42
N LEU A 217 -23.06 -9.35 17.68
CA LEU A 217 -21.73 -9.26 18.32
C LEU A 217 -21.03 -10.63 18.40
N GLY A 218 -21.76 -11.72 18.66
CA GLY A 218 -21.16 -13.05 18.72
C GLY A 218 -20.58 -13.54 17.37
N ARG A 219 -21.20 -13.13 16.25
CA ARG A 219 -20.70 -13.46 14.90
C ARG A 219 -19.54 -12.56 14.48
N ILE A 220 -19.51 -11.34 14.97
CA ILE A 220 -18.42 -10.38 14.71
C ILE A 220 -17.10 -10.96 15.19
N ASP A 221 -17.09 -11.62 16.36
CA ASP A 221 -15.88 -12.18 16.97
C ASP A 221 -15.20 -13.22 16.07
N GLU A 222 -15.98 -14.17 15.53
CA GLU A 222 -15.48 -15.18 14.59
C GLU A 222 -14.87 -14.54 13.34
N TYR A 223 -15.59 -13.61 12.71
CA TYR A 223 -15.14 -12.97 11.49
C TYR A 223 -13.93 -12.05 11.69
N ILE A 224 -13.87 -11.34 12.82
CA ILE A 224 -12.72 -10.49 13.15
C ILE A 224 -11.49 -11.33 13.37
N HIS A 225 -11.63 -12.46 14.10
CA HIS A 225 -10.52 -13.38 14.34
C HIS A 225 -9.93 -13.89 13.02
N ASP A 226 -10.76 -14.39 12.12
CA ASP A 226 -10.34 -14.91 10.82
C ASP A 226 -9.69 -13.84 9.94
N LEU A 227 -10.31 -12.64 9.87
CA LEU A 227 -9.73 -11.54 9.09
C LEU A 227 -8.37 -11.09 9.61
N ARG A 228 -8.17 -11.05 10.92
CA ARG A 228 -6.88 -10.70 11.53
C ARG A 228 -5.79 -11.73 11.24
N LEU A 229 -6.15 -13.00 11.14
CA LEU A 229 -5.22 -14.06 10.74
C LEU A 229 -4.85 -13.98 9.26
N LEU A 230 -5.79 -13.56 8.42
CA LEU A 230 -5.61 -13.49 6.96
C LEU A 230 -4.97 -12.18 6.48
N ALA A 231 -5.25 -11.07 7.16
CA ALA A 231 -4.77 -9.74 6.80
C ALA A 231 -3.97 -9.12 7.97
N THR A 232 -2.89 -9.77 8.36
CA THR A 232 -2.12 -9.51 9.59
C THR A 232 -1.52 -8.11 9.68
N LYS A 233 -1.31 -7.43 8.55
CA LYS A 233 -0.69 -6.09 8.48
C LYS A 233 -1.69 -4.96 8.36
N ALA A 234 -2.96 -5.27 8.08
CA ALA A 234 -3.98 -4.27 7.85
C ALA A 234 -4.33 -3.52 9.14
N VAL A 235 -4.48 -2.21 9.05
CA VAL A 235 -5.14 -1.42 10.09
C VAL A 235 -6.61 -1.80 10.10
N PHE A 236 -7.13 -2.15 11.27
CA PHE A 236 -8.47 -2.70 11.42
C PHE A 236 -9.34 -1.80 12.28
N TYR A 237 -10.43 -1.27 11.73
CA TYR A 237 -11.42 -0.47 12.44
C TYR A 237 -12.82 -1.05 12.29
N ILE A 238 -13.66 -0.84 13.29
CA ILE A 238 -15.08 -1.19 13.25
C ILE A 238 -15.93 0.06 13.04
N ILE A 239 -16.86 -0.01 12.10
CA ILE A 239 -17.91 1.00 11.88
C ILE A 239 -19.22 0.45 12.45
N ALA A 240 -19.58 0.89 13.64
CA ALA A 240 -20.84 0.54 14.29
C ALA A 240 -21.97 1.41 13.69
N ASN A 241 -22.58 0.90 12.60
CA ASN A 241 -23.65 1.62 11.88
C ASN A 241 -25.00 1.49 12.58
N PHE A 242 -25.99 2.27 12.16
CA PHE A 242 -27.35 2.35 12.72
C PHE A 242 -27.40 2.85 14.17
N GLN A 243 -26.51 3.77 14.54
CA GLN A 243 -26.51 4.42 15.87
C GLN A 243 -27.72 5.32 16.12
N ASP A 244 -28.60 5.48 15.17
CA ASP A 244 -29.91 6.13 15.29
C ASP A 244 -31.03 5.19 15.76
N SER A 245 -30.73 3.92 15.99
CA SER A 245 -31.66 2.90 16.51
C SER A 245 -31.45 2.74 18.01
N ASP A 246 -31.78 3.78 18.79
CA ASP A 246 -31.46 3.95 20.22
C ASP A 246 -31.84 2.77 21.12
N GLU A 247 -32.82 1.96 20.75
CA GLU A 247 -33.29 0.80 21.56
C GLU A 247 -32.47 -0.48 21.35
N ILE A 248 -31.69 -0.58 20.28
CA ILE A 248 -31.04 -1.85 19.86
C ILE A 248 -29.53 -1.68 19.67
N ALA A 249 -29.06 -0.47 19.44
CA ALA A 249 -27.67 -0.21 19.11
C ALA A 249 -26.78 -0.21 20.37
N PHE A 250 -25.72 -1.04 20.32
CA PHE A 250 -24.63 -0.94 21.31
C PHE A 250 -23.82 0.32 21.07
N GLU A 251 -23.44 0.96 22.16
CA GLU A 251 -22.51 2.09 22.12
C GLU A 251 -21.17 1.65 21.54
N PRO A 252 -20.55 2.47 20.69
CA PRO A 252 -19.27 2.15 20.06
C PRO A 252 -18.18 1.77 21.06
N GLU A 253 -18.12 2.45 22.21
CA GLU A 253 -17.16 2.20 23.28
C GLU A 253 -17.30 0.79 23.88
N LYS A 254 -18.51 0.26 23.94
CA LYS A 254 -18.74 -1.13 24.41
C LYS A 254 -18.24 -2.14 23.40
N ILE A 255 -18.43 -1.88 22.11
CA ILE A 255 -17.91 -2.74 21.02
C ILE A 255 -16.38 -2.69 21.04
N GLU A 256 -15.79 -1.51 21.15
CA GLU A 256 -14.37 -1.31 21.24
C GLU A 256 -13.74 -2.07 22.41
N ASN A 257 -14.33 -1.93 23.60
CA ASN A 257 -13.86 -2.65 24.80
C ASN A 257 -14.01 -4.18 24.68
N THR A 258 -15.00 -4.67 23.94
CA THR A 258 -15.21 -6.10 23.74
C THR A 258 -14.18 -6.72 22.82
N PHE A 259 -13.86 -6.04 21.71
CA PHE A 259 -12.98 -6.60 20.67
C PHE A 259 -11.55 -6.04 20.70
N GLY A 260 -11.27 -5.01 21.49
CA GLY A 260 -9.97 -4.32 21.52
C GLY A 260 -9.64 -3.68 20.17
N ILE A 261 -10.67 -3.24 19.42
CA ILE A 261 -10.53 -2.66 18.08
C ILE A 261 -11.23 -1.31 18.07
N LYS A 262 -10.53 -0.29 17.60
CA LYS A 262 -11.06 1.06 17.49
C LYS A 262 -12.39 1.07 16.72
N THR A 263 -13.41 1.61 17.36
CA THR A 263 -14.79 1.53 16.89
C THR A 263 -15.41 2.91 16.77
N TYR A 264 -16.00 3.19 15.61
CA TYR A 264 -16.68 4.46 15.34
C TYR A 264 -18.18 4.26 15.21
N GLY A 265 -18.95 4.95 16.04
CA GLY A 265 -20.40 5.03 15.88
C GLY A 265 -20.76 5.78 14.59
N PHE A 266 -21.68 5.24 13.81
CA PHE A 266 -22.03 5.77 12.50
C PHE A 266 -23.55 5.71 12.24
N THR A 267 -24.01 6.63 11.40
CA THR A 267 -25.40 6.64 10.89
C THR A 267 -25.32 7.09 9.44
N ALA A 268 -25.38 6.15 8.52
CA ALA A 268 -25.09 6.37 7.10
C ALA A 268 -26.05 7.34 6.40
N ILE A 269 -27.29 7.49 6.88
CA ILE A 269 -28.31 8.33 6.24
C ILE A 269 -28.24 9.81 6.58
N LYS A 270 -27.38 10.25 7.52
CA LYS A 270 -27.28 11.66 7.92
C LYS A 270 -26.41 12.46 6.93
N LYS A 271 -26.82 13.71 6.64
CA LYS A 271 -26.09 14.61 5.71
C LYS A 271 -24.62 14.85 6.04
N LYS A 272 -24.23 14.74 7.31
CA LYS A 272 -22.83 14.93 7.77
C LYS A 272 -22.00 13.65 7.71
N SER A 273 -22.60 12.52 7.36
CA SER A 273 -21.95 11.20 7.43
C SER A 273 -20.78 11.06 6.44
N SER A 274 -20.86 11.69 5.27
CA SER A 274 -19.75 11.69 4.30
C SER A 274 -18.47 12.28 4.90
N LYS A 275 -18.55 13.45 5.56
CA LYS A 275 -17.38 14.07 6.19
C LYS A 275 -16.80 13.21 7.32
N LYS A 276 -17.69 12.63 8.16
CA LYS A 276 -17.25 11.73 9.23
C LYS A 276 -16.55 10.48 8.68
N LEU A 277 -17.10 9.87 7.63
CA LEU A 277 -16.50 8.69 7.02
C LEU A 277 -15.14 9.01 6.41
N MET A 278 -15.00 10.14 5.71
CA MET A 278 -13.72 10.60 5.17
C MET A 278 -12.69 10.84 6.29
N GLN A 279 -13.11 11.36 7.44
CA GLN A 279 -12.23 11.56 8.59
C GLN A 279 -11.77 10.21 9.18
N ILE A 280 -12.67 9.24 9.32
CA ILE A 280 -12.33 7.88 9.80
C ILE A 280 -11.35 7.21 8.84
N LEU A 281 -11.60 7.30 7.54
CA LEU A 281 -10.70 6.75 6.52
C LEU A 281 -9.32 7.41 6.59
N LYS A 282 -9.27 8.73 6.69
CA LYS A 282 -8.02 9.48 6.83
C LYS A 282 -7.24 9.03 8.06
N GLU A 283 -7.87 8.94 9.21
CA GLU A 283 -7.25 8.48 10.45
C GLU A 283 -6.70 7.05 10.33
N ALA A 284 -7.44 6.15 9.66
CA ALA A 284 -6.95 4.79 9.41
C ALA A 284 -5.70 4.77 8.51
N LEU A 285 -5.65 5.63 7.50
CA LEU A 285 -4.49 5.77 6.61
C LEU A 285 -3.30 6.43 7.30
N GLU A 286 -3.52 7.41 8.17
CA GLU A 286 -2.47 8.02 9.01
C GLU A 286 -1.88 6.98 9.97
N THR A 287 -2.73 6.18 10.64
CA THR A 287 -2.29 5.07 11.50
C THR A 287 -1.49 4.02 10.71
N LEU A 288 -1.88 3.73 9.46
CA LEU A 288 -1.11 2.85 8.59
C LEU A 288 0.31 3.38 8.34
N VAL A 289 0.43 4.67 8.01
CA VAL A 289 1.74 5.31 7.76
C VAL A 289 2.59 5.25 9.02
N GLU A 290 2.06 5.59 10.19
CA GLU A 290 2.75 5.53 11.48
C GLU A 290 3.21 4.10 11.81
N ASN A 291 2.35 3.09 11.62
CA ASN A 291 2.69 1.68 11.87
C ASN A 291 3.82 1.21 10.95
N LYS A 292 3.81 1.59 9.68
CA LYS A 292 4.89 1.27 8.74
C LYS A 292 6.19 1.93 9.16
N GLU A 293 6.16 3.18 9.56
CA GLU A 293 7.33 3.88 10.10
C GLU A 293 7.88 3.22 11.36
N CYS A 294 7.06 2.82 12.31
CA CYS A 294 7.48 2.11 13.51
C CYS A 294 8.07 0.72 13.20
N SER A 295 7.44 -0.01 12.31
CA SER A 295 7.88 -1.37 11.92
C SER A 295 9.29 -1.34 11.32
N ILE A 296 9.56 -0.41 10.44
CA ILE A 296 10.88 -0.27 9.81
C ILE A 296 11.93 0.16 10.86
N LYS A 297 11.63 1.08 11.81
CA LYS A 297 12.52 1.48 12.93
C LYS A 297 12.92 0.31 13.81
N SER A 298 11.97 -0.56 14.13
CA SER A 298 12.24 -1.74 14.96
C SER A 298 13.18 -2.74 14.28
N MET A 299 13.08 -2.88 12.95
CA MET A 299 13.93 -3.78 12.16
C MET A 299 15.39 -3.30 12.13
N ILE A 300 15.61 -2.00 11.94
CA ILE A 300 16.96 -1.40 11.93
C ILE A 300 17.61 -1.48 13.31
N GLY A 301 16.83 -1.25 14.38
CA GLY A 301 17.32 -1.40 15.76
C GLY A 301 17.80 -2.81 16.10
N GLN A 302 17.19 -3.85 15.51
CA GLN A 302 17.62 -5.24 15.70
C GLN A 302 18.91 -5.57 14.94
N ILE A 303 19.12 -5.03 13.76
CA ILE A 303 20.36 -5.21 12.97
C ILE A 303 21.56 -4.62 13.73
N ASN A 304 21.41 -3.43 14.28
CA ASN A 304 22.46 -2.76 15.05
C ASN A 304 22.81 -3.43 16.39
N GLN A 305 21.93 -4.26 16.95
CA GLN A 305 22.17 -5.02 18.19
C GLN A 305 22.84 -6.39 17.95
N THR A 306 22.82 -6.92 16.74
CA THR A 306 23.49 -8.19 16.39
C THR A 306 24.94 -7.99 15.96
N GLU A 307 25.40 -6.75 15.75
CA GLU A 307 26.80 -6.41 15.41
C GLU A 307 27.63 -5.90 16.61
N GLY A 308 27.12 -5.90 17.80
CA GLY A 308 27.79 -5.58 19.07
C GLY A 308 28.01 -6.81 19.91
#